data_2f3ffb45680d4db30d1510320d76fb26
#
_entry.id   2f3ffb45680d4db30d1510320d76fb26
#
_cell.length_a   1.000
_cell.length_b   1.000
_cell.length_c   1.000
_cell.angle_alpha   90.00
_cell.angle_beta   90.00
_cell.angle_gamma   90.00
#
_symmetry.space_group_name_H-M   'P 1'
#
loop_
_entity.id
_entity.type
_entity.pdbx_description
1 polymer ?
#
loop_
_entity_poly.entity_id
_entity_poly.type
_entity_poly.pdbx_seq_one_letter_code
_entity_poly.pdbx_strand_id
1 'polypeptide(L)'
;MIGMLHGQVDFIDAASAIIEVGGVGYETRMPSADLASMHAGQTVKVYTSLNVSQDAITLYGFSSLASKRMFLQLQKVSGIGPKVALSLLSTLPPERLAKAVADGDATALAKAPGLGKKGAQKIILELKGSIDLSQIEGSSKEVRSAEDAGSEQVVEGLMSLGWRQQDALHAVQTVCESNHINVPLRDDDVPRVLKLALASLDRRSEERRVGKE
;
A
#
# COMPACT_ATOMS: atom_id res chain seq x y z
N MET A 1 11.09 -2.12 -20.17
CA MET A 1 11.12 -2.01 -18.67
C MET A 1 9.96 -2.82 -18.12
N ILE A 2 10.16 -3.62 -17.07
CA ILE A 2 9.11 -4.42 -16.43
C ILE A 2 8.60 -3.60 -15.24
N GLY A 3 7.37 -3.09 -15.32
CA GLY A 3 6.80 -2.19 -14.32
C GLY A 3 5.93 -2.89 -13.27
N MET A 4 5.39 -4.06 -13.62
CA MET A 4 4.49 -4.86 -12.79
C MET A 4 4.46 -6.28 -13.33
N LEU A 5 4.26 -7.26 -12.46
CA LEU A 5 3.90 -8.64 -12.77
C LEU A 5 2.52 -8.94 -12.17
N HIS A 6 1.72 -9.70 -12.91
CA HIS A 6 0.48 -10.29 -12.41
C HIS A 6 0.47 -11.74 -12.82
N GLY A 7 0.64 -12.63 -11.86
CA GLY A 7 0.83 -14.06 -12.11
C GLY A 7 0.80 -14.88 -10.85
N GLN A 8 1.18 -16.14 -10.97
CA GLN A 8 1.16 -17.11 -9.88
C GLN A 8 2.55 -17.19 -9.23
N VAL A 9 2.57 -17.27 -7.91
CA VAL A 9 3.81 -17.55 -7.16
C VAL A 9 4.17 -19.03 -7.35
N ASP A 10 5.29 -19.29 -8.02
CA ASP A 10 5.78 -20.64 -8.22
C ASP A 10 6.67 -21.09 -7.05
N PHE A 11 7.59 -20.22 -6.63
CA PHE A 11 8.55 -20.54 -5.58
C PHE A 11 8.88 -19.30 -4.73
N ILE A 12 9.15 -19.51 -3.44
CA ILE A 12 9.56 -18.46 -2.50
C ILE A 12 10.84 -18.89 -1.80
N ASP A 13 11.83 -17.99 -1.81
CA ASP A 13 13.07 -18.12 -1.06
C ASP A 13 13.17 -17.02 0.01
N ALA A 14 14.22 -17.04 0.81
CA ALA A 14 14.46 -16.07 1.89
C ALA A 14 14.54 -14.60 1.43
N ALA A 15 14.92 -14.34 0.17
CA ALA A 15 15.15 -13.00 -0.38
C ALA A 15 14.45 -12.73 -1.71
N SER A 16 13.79 -13.73 -2.31
CA SER A 16 13.17 -13.63 -3.62
C SER A 16 11.95 -14.54 -3.76
N ALA A 17 11.09 -14.23 -4.72
CA ALA A 17 10.03 -15.11 -5.18
C ALA A 17 10.10 -15.24 -6.71
N ILE A 18 9.73 -16.41 -7.23
CA ILE A 18 9.52 -16.62 -8.65
C ILE A 18 8.04 -16.44 -8.94
N ILE A 19 7.73 -15.47 -9.80
CA ILE A 19 6.38 -15.19 -10.26
C ILE A 19 6.24 -15.67 -11.69
N GLU A 20 5.41 -16.67 -11.91
CA GLU A 20 5.10 -17.22 -13.22
C GLU A 20 4.06 -16.32 -13.92
N VAL A 21 4.39 -15.90 -15.15
CA VAL A 21 3.48 -15.12 -16.00
C VAL A 21 3.58 -15.67 -17.43
N GLY A 22 2.52 -16.33 -17.88
CA GLY A 22 2.44 -16.85 -19.25
C GLY A 22 3.51 -17.88 -19.62
N GLY A 23 3.89 -18.75 -18.68
CA GLY A 23 4.91 -19.79 -18.87
C GLY A 23 6.35 -19.30 -18.62
N VAL A 24 6.54 -18.04 -18.17
CA VAL A 24 7.85 -17.48 -17.84
C VAL A 24 7.96 -17.18 -16.36
N GLY A 25 8.95 -17.76 -15.67
CA GLY A 25 9.25 -17.49 -14.27
C GLY A 25 10.13 -16.24 -14.11
N TYR A 26 9.64 -15.22 -13.41
CA TYR A 26 10.37 -14.00 -13.08
C TYR A 26 10.88 -14.07 -11.66
N GLU A 27 12.19 -14.22 -11.45
CA GLU A 27 12.78 -14.10 -10.13
C GLU A 27 12.80 -12.63 -9.69
N THR A 28 12.07 -12.32 -8.62
CA THR A 28 11.97 -10.98 -8.06
C THR A 28 12.50 -10.94 -6.64
N ARG A 29 13.46 -10.04 -6.38
CA ARG A 29 13.93 -9.76 -5.02
C ARG A 29 12.94 -8.85 -4.31
N MET A 30 12.50 -9.24 -3.12
CA MET A 30 11.41 -8.56 -2.42
C MET A 30 11.75 -8.32 -0.95
N PRO A 31 11.10 -7.32 -0.31
CA PRO A 31 11.18 -7.17 1.14
C PRO A 31 10.72 -8.44 1.86
N SER A 32 11.38 -8.78 2.98
CA SER A 32 11.07 -9.99 3.74
C SER A 32 9.63 -10.04 4.25
N ALA A 33 9.05 -8.88 4.59
CA ALA A 33 7.66 -8.77 5.00
C ALA A 33 6.68 -9.13 3.86
N ASP A 34 6.98 -8.71 2.62
CA ASP A 34 6.18 -9.05 1.44
C ASP A 34 6.25 -10.56 1.16
N LEU A 35 7.46 -11.15 1.21
CA LEU A 35 7.65 -12.60 1.01
C LEU A 35 6.92 -13.43 2.07
N ALA A 36 6.93 -12.99 3.33
CA ALA A 36 6.26 -13.68 4.42
C ALA A 36 4.72 -13.74 4.27
N SER A 37 4.14 -12.84 3.48
CA SER A 37 2.70 -12.81 3.19
C SER A 37 2.29 -13.63 1.96
N MET A 38 3.26 -14.19 1.22
CA MET A 38 3.02 -14.93 -0.01
C MET A 38 3.01 -16.44 0.22
N HIS A 39 2.30 -17.17 -0.65
CA HIS A 39 2.24 -18.63 -0.65
C HIS A 39 2.41 -19.14 -2.08
N ALA A 40 3.08 -20.29 -2.24
CA ALA A 40 3.16 -20.95 -3.54
C ALA A 40 1.76 -21.29 -4.07
N GLY A 41 1.53 -21.07 -5.35
CA GLY A 41 0.23 -21.23 -6.01
C GLY A 41 -0.70 -20.02 -5.89
N GLN A 42 -0.35 -19.01 -5.10
CA GLN A 42 -1.16 -17.78 -4.95
C GLN A 42 -1.01 -16.89 -6.19
N THR A 43 -2.12 -16.35 -6.70
CA THR A 43 -2.07 -15.27 -7.71
C THR A 43 -1.78 -13.94 -7.02
N VAL A 44 -0.74 -13.25 -7.50
CA VAL A 44 -0.28 -11.99 -6.92
C VAL A 44 -0.09 -10.92 -7.98
N LYS A 45 -0.21 -9.66 -7.54
CA LYS A 45 0.19 -8.49 -8.30
C LYS A 45 1.41 -7.87 -7.63
N VAL A 46 2.54 -7.83 -8.34
CA VAL A 46 3.82 -7.33 -7.83
C VAL A 46 4.26 -6.13 -8.65
N TYR A 47 4.49 -4.99 -8.01
CA TYR A 47 5.06 -3.80 -8.65
C TYR A 47 6.56 -3.94 -8.72
N THR A 48 7.16 -3.79 -9.90
CA THR A 48 8.56 -4.13 -10.12
C THR A 48 9.42 -2.93 -10.51
N SER A 49 10.69 -3.00 -10.16
CA SER A 49 11.74 -2.10 -10.59
C SER A 49 12.92 -2.92 -11.14
N LEU A 50 13.23 -2.72 -12.42
CA LEU A 50 14.36 -3.38 -13.06
C LEU A 50 15.62 -2.55 -12.84
N ASN A 51 16.65 -3.17 -12.28
CA ASN A 51 17.97 -2.60 -12.14
C ASN A 51 18.95 -3.33 -13.05
N VAL A 52 19.60 -2.59 -13.93
CA VAL A 52 20.60 -3.10 -14.86
C VAL A 52 21.96 -2.53 -14.47
N SER A 53 22.90 -3.38 -14.14
CA SER A 53 24.31 -3.06 -13.90
C SER A 53 25.20 -3.80 -14.91
N GLN A 54 26.49 -3.53 -14.87
CA GLN A 54 27.45 -4.22 -15.78
C GLN A 54 27.44 -5.74 -15.57
N ASP A 55 27.26 -6.19 -14.32
CA ASP A 55 27.41 -7.57 -13.93
C ASP A 55 26.10 -8.33 -13.73
N ALA A 56 24.96 -7.61 -13.65
CA ALA A 56 23.68 -8.23 -13.33
C ALA A 56 22.46 -7.43 -13.80
N ILE A 57 21.43 -8.16 -14.17
CA ILE A 57 20.07 -7.65 -14.33
C ILE A 57 19.26 -8.18 -13.15
N THR A 58 18.74 -7.29 -12.32
CA THR A 58 18.00 -7.67 -11.11
C THR A 58 16.62 -7.03 -11.13
N LEU A 59 15.60 -7.86 -10.93
CA LEU A 59 14.22 -7.39 -10.78
C LEU A 59 13.89 -7.30 -9.27
N TYR A 60 13.49 -6.13 -8.83
CA TYR A 60 12.97 -5.88 -7.48
C TYR A 60 11.46 -5.82 -7.53
N GLY A 61 10.79 -6.48 -6.58
CA GLY A 61 9.34 -6.56 -6.50
C GLY A 61 8.82 -6.05 -5.16
N PHE A 62 7.60 -5.51 -5.19
CA PHE A 62 6.92 -4.91 -4.04
C PHE A 62 5.44 -5.23 -4.10
N SER A 63 4.83 -5.57 -2.97
CA SER A 63 3.39 -5.82 -2.85
C SER A 63 2.57 -4.55 -3.04
N SER A 64 3.15 -3.36 -2.77
CA SER A 64 2.47 -2.08 -2.89
C SER A 64 3.23 -1.07 -3.75
N LEU A 65 2.48 -0.15 -4.38
CA LEU A 65 3.06 0.95 -5.13
C LEU A 65 3.81 1.93 -4.22
N ALA A 66 3.40 2.07 -2.96
CA ALA A 66 4.10 2.88 -1.96
C ALA A 66 5.49 2.34 -1.66
N SER A 67 5.62 1.03 -1.44
CA SER A 67 6.92 0.37 -1.25
C SER A 67 7.83 0.58 -2.45
N LYS A 68 7.30 0.42 -3.68
CA LYS A 68 8.07 0.71 -4.91
C LYS A 68 8.51 2.17 -4.99
N ARG A 69 7.62 3.12 -4.71
CA ARG A 69 7.94 4.55 -4.73
C ARG A 69 9.01 4.88 -3.69
N MET A 70 8.88 4.38 -2.48
CA MET A 70 9.86 4.55 -1.41
C MET A 70 11.23 3.96 -1.80
N PHE A 71 11.26 2.76 -2.38
CA PHE A 71 12.47 2.15 -2.90
C PHE A 71 13.20 3.04 -3.92
N LEU A 72 12.45 3.63 -4.85
CA LEU A 72 13.01 4.53 -5.86
C LEU A 72 13.49 5.86 -5.25
N GLN A 73 12.79 6.37 -4.24
CA GLN A 73 13.22 7.60 -3.54
C GLN A 73 14.51 7.38 -2.74
N LEU A 74 14.63 6.27 -2.02
CA LEU A 74 15.83 5.92 -1.28
C LEU A 74 17.08 5.84 -2.18
N GLN A 75 16.92 5.33 -3.41
CA GLN A 75 18.03 5.24 -4.36
C GLN A 75 18.49 6.59 -4.95
N LYS A 76 17.72 7.68 -4.77
CA LYS A 76 18.18 9.02 -5.14
C LYS A 76 19.23 9.54 -4.16
N VAL A 77 19.25 9.00 -2.94
CA VAL A 77 20.24 9.39 -1.93
C VAL A 77 21.60 8.82 -2.30
N SER A 78 22.59 9.69 -2.43
CA SER A 78 23.95 9.30 -2.80
C SER A 78 24.53 8.29 -1.81
N GLY A 79 24.97 7.14 -2.33
CA GLY A 79 25.52 6.02 -1.55
C GLY A 79 24.47 5.01 -1.05
N ILE A 80 23.20 5.22 -1.36
CA ILE A 80 22.14 4.25 -1.07
C ILE A 80 21.81 3.47 -2.36
N GLY A 81 22.36 2.27 -2.47
CA GLY A 81 22.07 1.38 -3.58
C GLY A 81 20.81 0.53 -3.36
N PRO A 82 20.37 -0.22 -4.39
CA PRO A 82 19.14 -1.02 -4.33
C PRO A 82 19.15 -2.06 -3.21
N LYS A 83 20.31 -2.66 -2.87
CA LYS A 83 20.41 -3.62 -1.76
C LYS A 83 20.09 -2.98 -0.41
N VAL A 84 20.62 -1.77 -0.15
CA VAL A 84 20.37 -1.04 1.11
C VAL A 84 18.92 -0.54 1.16
N ALA A 85 18.40 -0.05 0.04
CA ALA A 85 17.02 0.39 -0.06
C ALA A 85 16.03 -0.77 0.22
N LEU A 86 16.30 -1.97 -0.32
CA LEU A 86 15.50 -3.16 -0.05
C LEU A 86 15.59 -3.59 1.43
N SER A 87 16.80 -3.54 2.01
CA SER A 87 17.04 -3.84 3.41
C SER A 87 16.27 -2.91 4.35
N LEU A 88 16.20 -1.62 4.02
CA LEU A 88 15.40 -0.64 4.76
C LEU A 88 13.91 -1.01 4.73
N LEU A 89 13.36 -1.34 3.56
CA LEU A 89 11.96 -1.73 3.40
C LEU A 89 11.65 -3.10 4.03
N SER A 90 12.65 -3.97 4.16
CA SER A 90 12.51 -5.22 4.92
C SER A 90 12.49 -5.00 6.43
N THR A 91 13.08 -3.90 6.91
CA THR A 91 13.17 -3.56 8.34
C THR A 91 12.01 -2.67 8.78
N LEU A 92 11.61 -1.72 7.94
CA LEU A 92 10.58 -0.73 8.22
C LEU A 92 9.58 -0.65 7.06
N PRO A 93 8.28 -0.83 7.33
CA PRO A 93 7.22 -0.54 6.34
C PRO A 93 7.34 0.91 5.84
N PRO A 94 6.87 1.22 4.61
CA PRO A 94 7.00 2.55 4.00
C PRO A 94 6.52 3.69 4.89
N GLU A 95 5.40 3.51 5.60
CA GLU A 95 4.81 4.52 6.49
C GLU A 95 5.73 4.81 7.69
N ARG A 96 6.27 3.76 8.31
CA ARG A 96 7.21 3.89 9.43
C ARG A 96 8.54 4.48 9.00
N LEU A 97 9.00 4.13 7.79
CA LEU A 97 10.20 4.67 7.22
C LEU A 97 10.04 6.17 6.93
N ALA A 98 8.93 6.57 6.31
CA ALA A 98 8.62 7.97 6.06
C ALA A 98 8.52 8.77 7.36
N LYS A 99 7.87 8.22 8.39
CA LYS A 99 7.79 8.83 9.72
C LYS A 99 9.19 8.97 10.36
N ALA A 100 10.01 7.93 10.31
CA ALA A 100 11.38 8.00 10.85
C ALA A 100 12.24 9.09 10.17
N VAL A 101 12.06 9.30 8.86
CA VAL A 101 12.72 10.39 8.12
C VAL A 101 12.18 11.76 8.56
N ALA A 102 10.87 11.91 8.69
CA ALA A 102 10.23 13.16 9.12
C ALA A 102 10.65 13.55 10.56
N ASP A 103 10.66 12.59 11.47
CA ASP A 103 11.03 12.76 12.88
C ASP A 103 12.56 12.87 13.08
N GLY A 104 13.36 12.57 12.06
CA GLY A 104 14.83 12.58 12.16
C GLY A 104 15.42 11.40 12.95
N ASP A 105 14.68 10.27 13.05
CA ASP A 105 15.11 9.10 13.81
C ASP A 105 16.14 8.25 13.04
N ALA A 106 17.39 8.69 13.08
CA ALA A 106 18.51 7.96 12.47
C ALA A 106 18.73 6.58 13.12
N THR A 107 18.32 6.38 14.38
CA THR A 107 18.50 5.11 15.10
C THR A 107 17.56 4.04 14.56
N ALA A 108 16.32 4.39 14.26
CA ALA A 108 15.36 3.48 13.63
C ALA A 108 15.85 3.04 12.25
N LEU A 109 16.35 3.98 11.42
CA LEU A 109 16.87 3.70 10.09
C LEU A 109 18.14 2.83 10.12
N ALA A 110 19.05 3.11 11.08
CA ALA A 110 20.32 2.39 11.23
C ALA A 110 20.17 0.92 11.67
N LYS A 111 18.93 0.47 11.99
CA LYS A 111 18.64 -0.95 12.25
C LYS A 111 18.69 -1.80 10.97
N ALA A 112 18.56 -1.18 9.80
CA ALA A 112 18.61 -1.88 8.53
C ALA A 112 20.03 -2.39 8.24
N PRO A 113 20.21 -3.68 7.94
CA PRO A 113 21.50 -4.24 7.56
C PRO A 113 22.14 -3.47 6.38
N GLY A 114 23.42 -3.15 6.50
CA GLY A 114 24.16 -2.39 5.50
C GLY A 114 24.01 -0.87 5.59
N LEU A 115 23.20 -0.34 6.54
CA LEU A 115 23.07 1.08 6.78
C LEU A 115 23.63 1.48 8.13
N GLY A 116 24.74 2.23 8.13
CA GLY A 116 25.30 2.81 9.33
C GLY A 116 24.66 4.15 9.71
N LYS A 117 24.97 4.66 10.91
CA LYS A 117 24.44 5.95 11.41
C LYS A 117 24.66 7.12 10.44
N LYS A 118 25.83 7.19 9.78
CA LYS A 118 26.13 8.24 8.77
C LYS A 118 25.21 8.16 7.57
N GLY A 119 24.94 6.94 7.07
CA GLY A 119 24.00 6.74 5.97
C GLY A 119 22.56 7.08 6.35
N ALA A 120 22.13 6.72 7.56
CA ALA A 120 20.82 7.08 8.10
C ALA A 120 20.63 8.61 8.20
N GLN A 121 21.62 9.33 8.72
CA GLN A 121 21.59 10.81 8.79
C GLN A 121 21.52 11.43 7.39
N LYS A 122 22.24 10.86 6.42
CA LYS A 122 22.21 11.32 5.03
C LYS A 122 20.84 11.16 4.39
N ILE A 123 20.21 9.98 4.60
CA ILE A 123 18.83 9.73 4.16
C ILE A 123 17.88 10.79 4.71
N ILE A 124 17.95 11.07 6.01
CA ILE A 124 17.13 12.08 6.67
C ILE A 124 17.36 13.46 6.02
N LEU A 125 18.62 13.85 5.85
CA LEU A 125 18.96 15.16 5.30
C LEU A 125 18.47 15.35 3.86
N GLU A 126 18.64 14.33 3.00
CA GLU A 126 18.31 14.43 1.57
C GLU A 126 16.82 14.19 1.29
N LEU A 127 16.12 13.42 2.13
CA LEU A 127 14.71 13.09 1.93
C LEU A 127 13.74 13.88 2.82
N LYS A 128 14.23 14.59 3.83
CA LYS A 128 13.37 15.42 4.68
C LYS A 128 12.69 16.52 3.85
N GLY A 129 11.35 16.49 3.84
CA GLY A 129 10.53 17.39 3.03
C GLY A 129 10.30 16.97 1.57
N SER A 130 10.96 15.90 1.09
CA SER A 130 10.74 15.34 -0.26
C SER A 130 9.85 14.09 -0.27
N ILE A 131 9.61 13.51 0.89
CA ILE A 131 8.70 12.37 1.05
C ILE A 131 7.30 12.92 1.30
N ASP A 132 6.44 12.74 0.32
CA ASP A 132 5.02 13.06 0.45
C ASP A 132 4.30 11.93 1.17
N LEU A 133 4.02 12.14 2.46
CA LEU A 133 3.31 11.17 3.30
C LEU A 133 1.91 10.86 2.77
N SER A 134 1.25 11.82 2.12
CA SER A 134 -0.10 11.63 1.58
C SER A 134 -0.15 10.57 0.45
N GLN A 135 0.93 10.48 -0.33
CA GLN A 135 1.08 9.46 -1.38
C GLN A 135 1.42 8.07 -0.84
N ILE A 136 1.87 7.98 0.41
CA ILE A 136 2.22 6.74 1.10
C ILE A 136 1.00 6.23 1.87
N GLU A 137 0.24 7.12 2.52
CA GLU A 137 -1.00 6.79 3.24
C GLU A 137 -2.13 6.33 2.29
N GLY A 138 -2.17 6.85 1.06
CA GLY A 138 -3.10 6.38 0.03
C GLY A 138 -2.93 4.90 -0.35
N SER A 139 -1.74 4.33 -0.15
CA SER A 139 -1.43 2.94 -0.53
C SER A 139 -1.78 1.91 0.54
N SER A 140 -1.84 2.28 1.82
CA SER A 140 -2.38 1.41 2.87
C SER A 140 -3.91 1.22 2.76
N LYS A 141 -4.58 2.13 2.03
CA LYS A 141 -6.00 1.95 1.64
C LYS A 141 -6.16 1.03 0.44
N GLU A 142 -5.22 1.03 -0.54
CA GLU A 142 -5.32 0.19 -1.74
C GLU A 142 -5.12 -1.32 -1.46
N VAL A 143 -4.37 -1.71 -0.43
CA VAL A 143 -4.23 -3.13 -0.05
C VAL A 143 -5.47 -3.65 0.68
N ARG A 144 -6.25 -2.75 1.31
CA ARG A 144 -7.57 -3.12 1.88
C ARG A 144 -8.69 -3.09 0.83
N SER A 145 -8.51 -2.36 -0.27
CA SER A 145 -9.55 -2.13 -1.26
C SER A 145 -9.59 -3.15 -2.40
N ALA A 146 -8.58 -4.01 -2.58
CA ALA A 146 -8.68 -5.14 -3.51
C ALA A 146 -9.57 -6.29 -2.98
N GLU A 147 -9.87 -6.28 -1.65
CA GLU A 147 -10.76 -7.27 -1.03
C GLU A 147 -12.21 -6.77 -0.90
N ASP A 148 -12.49 -5.47 -1.07
CA ASP A 148 -13.85 -4.93 -0.91
C ASP A 148 -14.22 -3.90 -1.98
N ALA A 149 -14.20 -4.35 -3.24
CA ALA A 149 -14.65 -3.57 -4.39
C ALA A 149 -16.12 -3.11 -4.27
N GLY A 150 -16.94 -3.88 -3.56
CA GLY A 150 -18.34 -3.55 -3.32
C GLY A 150 -18.52 -2.33 -2.42
N SER A 151 -17.77 -2.26 -1.31
CA SER A 151 -17.80 -1.08 -0.43
C SER A 151 -17.28 0.18 -1.11
N GLU A 152 -16.24 0.07 -1.94
CA GLU A 152 -15.72 1.20 -2.72
C GLU A 152 -16.76 1.73 -3.72
N GLN A 153 -17.45 0.85 -4.43
CA GLN A 153 -18.54 1.22 -5.33
C GLN A 153 -19.65 2.00 -4.61
N VAL A 154 -20.01 1.57 -3.40
CA VAL A 154 -21.00 2.29 -2.57
C VAL A 154 -20.50 3.68 -2.18
N VAL A 155 -19.25 3.78 -1.73
CA VAL A 155 -18.64 5.07 -1.35
C VAL A 155 -18.57 6.02 -2.55
N GLU A 156 -18.14 5.55 -3.72
CA GLU A 156 -18.08 6.34 -4.94
C GLU A 156 -19.47 6.80 -5.38
N GLY A 157 -20.48 5.92 -5.27
CA GLY A 157 -21.88 6.26 -5.52
C GLY A 157 -22.37 7.39 -4.59
N LEU A 158 -22.06 7.32 -3.28
CA LEU A 158 -22.41 8.35 -2.32
C LEU A 158 -21.69 9.67 -2.58
N MET A 159 -20.41 9.61 -2.98
CA MET A 159 -19.64 10.81 -3.35
C MET A 159 -20.19 11.48 -4.61
N SER A 160 -20.64 10.72 -5.60
CA SER A 160 -21.28 11.25 -6.82
C SER A 160 -22.60 11.97 -6.52
N LEU A 161 -23.25 11.61 -5.42
CA LEU A 161 -24.47 12.27 -4.91
C LEU A 161 -24.16 13.48 -4.02
N GLY A 162 -22.87 13.85 -3.87
CA GLY A 162 -22.46 15.08 -3.18
C GLY A 162 -22.04 14.91 -1.71
N TRP A 163 -21.97 13.68 -1.21
CA TRP A 163 -21.50 13.41 0.14
C TRP A 163 -19.96 13.45 0.24
N ARG A 164 -19.44 13.88 1.39
CA ARG A 164 -17.99 13.86 1.62
C ARG A 164 -17.51 12.43 1.84
N GLN A 165 -16.32 12.11 1.36
CA GLN A 165 -15.73 10.78 1.46
C GLN A 165 -15.73 10.22 2.89
N GLN A 166 -15.43 11.03 3.90
CA GLN A 166 -15.44 10.59 5.30
C GLN A 166 -16.83 10.20 5.80
N ASP A 167 -17.86 10.99 5.42
CA ASP A 167 -19.24 10.71 5.79
C ASP A 167 -19.75 9.45 5.08
N ALA A 168 -19.39 9.27 3.81
CA ALA A 168 -19.71 8.09 3.02
C ALA A 168 -19.10 6.81 3.59
N LEU A 169 -17.82 6.81 3.92
CA LEU A 169 -17.12 5.68 4.54
C LEU A 169 -17.75 5.29 5.88
N HIS A 170 -18.03 6.27 6.72
CA HIS A 170 -18.66 6.02 8.02
C HIS A 170 -20.08 5.46 7.87
N ALA A 171 -20.85 5.96 6.90
CA ALA A 171 -22.21 5.47 6.64
C ALA A 171 -22.18 4.00 6.17
N VAL A 172 -21.30 3.64 5.25
CA VAL A 172 -21.13 2.24 4.78
C VAL A 172 -20.76 1.32 5.93
N GLN A 173 -19.78 1.69 6.76
CA GLN A 173 -19.35 0.89 7.89
C GLN A 173 -20.51 0.70 8.91
N THR A 174 -21.19 1.77 9.28
CA THR A 174 -22.30 1.71 10.23
C THR A 174 -23.45 0.83 9.72
N VAL A 175 -23.75 0.91 8.43
CA VAL A 175 -24.81 0.09 7.80
C VAL A 175 -24.42 -1.38 7.77
N CYS A 176 -23.18 -1.72 7.43
CA CYS A 176 -22.72 -3.09 7.42
C CYS A 176 -22.76 -3.70 8.84
N GLU A 177 -22.27 -2.98 9.84
CA GLU A 177 -22.32 -3.42 11.25
C GLU A 177 -23.76 -3.60 11.76
N SER A 178 -24.63 -2.60 11.51
CA SER A 178 -26.02 -2.61 12.03
C SER A 178 -26.92 -3.67 11.36
N ASN A 179 -26.61 -4.05 10.14
CA ASN A 179 -27.42 -5.02 9.38
C ASN A 179 -26.74 -6.39 9.25
N HIS A 180 -25.62 -6.62 9.98
CA HIS A 180 -24.86 -7.87 9.94
C HIS A 180 -24.48 -8.31 8.49
N ILE A 181 -24.11 -7.33 7.65
CA ILE A 181 -23.67 -7.57 6.27
C ILE A 181 -22.17 -7.86 6.31
N ASN A 182 -21.77 -9.00 5.78
CA ASN A 182 -20.36 -9.38 5.73
C ASN A 182 -19.57 -8.50 4.77
N VAL A 183 -18.40 -8.07 5.21
CA VAL A 183 -17.39 -7.40 4.38
C VAL A 183 -16.31 -8.45 4.07
N PRO A 184 -15.86 -8.60 2.81
CA PRO A 184 -16.13 -7.76 1.61
C PRO A 184 -17.56 -7.91 1.06
N LEU A 185 -18.09 -6.78 0.55
CA LEU A 185 -19.43 -6.75 -0.02
C LEU A 185 -19.47 -7.52 -1.34
N ARG A 186 -20.50 -8.36 -1.50
CA ARG A 186 -20.80 -8.99 -2.78
C ARG A 186 -21.50 -8.00 -3.71
N ASP A 187 -21.37 -8.19 -5.02
CA ASP A 187 -22.01 -7.33 -6.03
C ASP A 187 -23.54 -7.22 -5.82
N ASP A 188 -24.18 -8.28 -5.34
CA ASP A 188 -25.63 -8.32 -5.04
C ASP A 188 -26.00 -7.44 -3.83
N ASP A 189 -25.06 -7.21 -2.89
CA ASP A 189 -25.30 -6.41 -1.68
C ASP A 189 -25.08 -4.90 -1.92
N VAL A 190 -24.33 -4.51 -2.95
CA VAL A 190 -23.98 -3.12 -3.26
C VAL A 190 -25.20 -2.21 -3.37
N PRO A 191 -26.27 -2.53 -4.13
CA PRO A 191 -27.45 -1.67 -4.23
C PRO A 191 -28.19 -1.52 -2.91
N ARG A 192 -28.23 -2.58 -2.10
CA ARG A 192 -28.87 -2.63 -0.79
C ARG A 192 -28.14 -1.73 0.22
N VAL A 193 -26.80 -1.86 0.28
CA VAL A 193 -25.97 -1.06 1.19
C VAL A 193 -25.98 0.41 0.79
N LEU A 194 -25.93 0.72 -0.51
CA LEU A 194 -26.04 2.09 -1.02
C LEU A 194 -27.36 2.76 -0.58
N LYS A 195 -28.48 2.06 -0.73
CA LYS A 195 -29.80 2.58 -0.31
C LYS A 195 -29.89 2.84 1.21
N LEU A 196 -29.35 1.92 2.02
CA LEU A 196 -29.35 2.04 3.47
C LEU A 196 -28.41 3.16 3.96
N ALA A 197 -27.25 3.29 3.31
CA ALA A 197 -26.29 4.36 3.62
C ALA A 197 -26.86 5.75 3.31
N LEU A 198 -27.52 5.92 2.17
CA LEU A 198 -28.24 7.15 1.82
C LEU A 198 -29.29 7.50 2.88
N ALA A 199 -30.14 6.55 3.26
CA ALA A 199 -31.16 6.78 4.25
C ALA A 199 -30.59 7.16 5.64
N SER A 200 -29.42 6.63 6.00
CA SER A 200 -28.73 6.97 7.25
C SER A 200 -28.13 8.38 7.23
N LEU A 201 -27.58 8.78 6.07
CA LEU A 201 -27.00 10.12 5.86
C LEU A 201 -28.07 11.22 5.84
N ASP A 202 -29.20 10.97 5.17
CA ASP A 202 -30.33 11.92 5.13
C ASP A 202 -30.91 12.17 6.52
N ARG A 203 -31.12 11.13 7.32
CA ARG A 203 -31.59 11.26 8.70
C ARG A 203 -30.65 12.08 9.57
N ARG A 204 -29.33 11.90 9.44
CA ARG A 204 -28.31 12.71 10.13
C ARG A 204 -28.30 14.17 9.67
N SER A 205 -28.59 14.43 8.41
CA SER A 205 -28.68 15.80 7.88
C SER A 205 -29.89 16.55 8.41
N GLU A 206 -31.01 15.86 8.62
CA GLU A 206 -32.21 16.41 9.23
C GLU A 206 -32.05 16.70 10.72
N GLU A 207 -31.44 15.78 11.49
CA GLU A 207 -31.15 15.98 12.93
C GLU A 207 -30.23 17.20 13.18
N ARG A 208 -29.24 17.43 12.28
CA ARG A 208 -28.37 18.62 12.34
C ARG A 208 -29.07 19.93 12.00
N ARG A 209 -30.18 19.89 11.24
CA ARG A 209 -31.00 21.08 10.95
C ARG A 209 -31.94 21.44 12.09
N VAL A 210 -32.54 20.46 12.74
CA VAL A 210 -33.48 20.65 13.84
C VAL A 210 -32.79 21.10 15.16
N GLY A 211 -31.50 20.75 15.35
CA GLY A 211 -30.71 21.15 16.52
C GLY A 211 -30.08 22.55 16.48
N LYS A 212 -30.42 23.36 15.47
CA LYS A 212 -29.92 24.75 15.29
C LYS A 212 -31.01 25.82 15.34
N GLU A 213 -32.23 25.50 15.81
CA GLU A 213 -33.27 26.48 16.17
C GLU A 213 -33.29 26.71 17.66
#